data_4e906bddac088a18ef69a47a994ef809
#
_entry.id   4e906bddac088a18ef69a47a994ef809
#
_cell.length_a   1.000
_cell.length_b   1.000
_cell.length_c   1.000
_cell.angle_alpha   90.00
_cell.angle_beta   90.00
_cell.angle_gamma   90.00
#
_symmetry.space_group_name_H-M   'P 1'
#
loop_
_entity.id
_entity.type
_entity.pdbx_description
1 polymer ?
#
loop_
_entity_poly.entity_id
_entity_poly.type
_entity_poly.pdbx_seq_one_letter_code
_entity_poly.pdbx_strand_id
1 'polypeptide(L)'
;MTWSFDDSALASSKKDQVRLMIGDTDTTDQLVSNEAIEFYLTARGESVALASADCCDIIAAKFSREVDTKNGALSVSASQRAAAYRKLSEDLRAQGAELCEVFFGGQSIDGKIDLETDTDAIQPRFARGINDVMPEVDYLYPRRWNRTDA
;
A
#
# COMPACT_ATOMS: atom_id res chain seq x y z
N MET A 1 -13.44 21.72 -11.97
CA MET A 1 -12.20 20.93 -11.93
C MET A 1 -11.18 21.78 -11.21
N THR A 2 -10.83 21.44 -9.99
CA THR A 2 -9.83 22.18 -9.22
C THR A 2 -8.47 21.51 -9.43
N TRP A 3 -7.44 22.33 -9.58
CA TRP A 3 -6.05 21.89 -9.68
C TRP A 3 -5.18 22.85 -8.87
N SER A 4 -4.30 22.32 -8.08
CA SER A 4 -3.32 23.08 -7.32
C SER A 4 -2.11 22.22 -7.02
N PHE A 5 -0.92 22.80 -7.10
CA PHE A 5 0.34 22.18 -6.72
C PHE A 5 1.15 23.19 -5.90
N ASP A 6 1.70 22.75 -4.78
CA ASP A 6 2.56 23.55 -3.92
C ASP A 6 3.81 22.76 -3.53
N ASP A 7 4.94 23.15 -4.11
CA ASP A 7 6.23 22.52 -3.86
C ASP A 7 6.68 22.65 -2.38
N SER A 8 6.28 23.73 -1.70
CA SER A 8 6.59 23.93 -0.29
C SER A 8 5.80 23.01 0.65
N ALA A 9 4.68 22.48 0.19
CA ALA A 9 3.78 21.61 0.97
C ALA A 9 4.06 20.11 0.79
N LEU A 10 5.05 19.70 0.03
CA LEU A 10 5.33 18.28 -0.29
C LEU A 10 5.51 17.40 0.94
N ALA A 11 6.04 17.91 2.04
CA ALA A 11 6.23 17.15 3.27
C ALA A 11 4.90 16.83 3.99
N SER A 12 3.86 17.66 3.79
CA SER A 12 2.60 17.58 4.52
C SER A 12 1.39 17.21 3.64
N SER A 13 1.49 17.41 2.33
CA SER A 13 0.39 17.22 1.39
C SER A 13 0.60 15.97 0.53
N LYS A 14 -0.12 14.90 0.82
CA LYS A 14 -0.10 13.66 0.02
C LYS A 14 -0.55 13.90 -1.43
N LYS A 15 -1.49 14.82 -1.63
CA LYS A 15 -1.94 15.22 -2.97
C LYS A 15 -0.78 15.75 -3.83
N ASP A 16 0.05 16.64 -3.24
CA ASP A 16 1.17 17.23 -3.97
C ASP A 16 2.29 16.21 -4.18
N GLN A 17 2.49 15.27 -3.26
CA GLN A 17 3.37 14.11 -3.46
C GLN A 17 2.92 13.25 -4.65
N VAL A 18 1.62 12.96 -4.78
CA VAL A 18 1.08 12.23 -5.93
C VAL A 18 1.37 12.99 -7.23
N ARG A 19 1.13 14.32 -7.27
CA ARG A 19 1.42 15.14 -8.44
C ARG A 19 2.89 15.10 -8.84
N LEU A 20 3.77 15.18 -7.87
CA LEU A 20 5.21 15.07 -8.11
C LEU A 20 5.58 13.72 -8.72
N MET A 21 5.02 12.62 -8.20
CA MET A 21 5.30 11.26 -8.69
C MET A 21 4.83 11.02 -10.12
N ILE A 22 3.69 11.59 -10.49
CA ILE A 22 3.13 11.45 -11.87
C ILE A 22 3.66 12.51 -12.84
N GLY A 23 4.41 13.53 -12.34
CA GLY A 23 4.92 14.63 -13.16
C GLY A 23 3.87 15.68 -13.54
N ASP A 24 2.74 15.77 -12.82
CA ASP A 24 1.67 16.75 -13.05
C ASP A 24 1.90 18.01 -12.21
N THR A 25 3.01 18.69 -12.46
CA THR A 25 3.44 19.90 -11.71
C THR A 25 3.25 21.19 -12.49
N ASP A 26 2.87 21.11 -13.78
CA ASP A 26 2.71 22.28 -14.64
C ASP A 26 1.26 22.79 -14.61
N THR A 27 1.10 24.05 -14.25
CA THR A 27 -0.20 24.75 -14.24
C THR A 27 -0.84 24.89 -15.61
N THR A 28 -0.04 24.82 -16.67
CA THR A 28 -0.50 24.97 -18.05
C THR A 28 -0.91 23.65 -18.71
N ASP A 29 -0.39 22.51 -18.24
CA ASP A 29 -0.72 21.15 -18.75
C ASP A 29 -1.22 20.27 -17.63
N GLN A 30 -2.43 20.53 -17.17
CA GLN A 30 -3.07 19.81 -16.06
C GLN A 30 -3.58 18.43 -16.51
N LEU A 31 -3.06 17.38 -15.90
CA LEU A 31 -3.39 16.01 -16.28
C LEU A 31 -4.52 15.44 -15.42
N VAL A 32 -4.50 15.65 -14.10
CA VAL A 32 -5.44 15.07 -13.14
C VAL A 32 -6.01 16.16 -12.23
N SER A 33 -7.30 16.08 -11.89
CA SER A 33 -7.93 17.01 -10.94
C SER A 33 -7.61 16.66 -9.49
N ASN A 34 -7.72 17.64 -8.59
CA ASN A 34 -7.56 17.41 -7.15
C ASN A 34 -8.54 16.36 -6.63
N GLU A 35 -9.79 16.45 -7.06
CA GLU A 35 -10.86 15.55 -6.63
C GLU A 35 -10.59 14.10 -7.02
N ALA A 36 -9.97 13.87 -8.19
CA ALA A 36 -9.59 12.53 -8.61
C ALA A 36 -8.43 11.97 -7.77
N ILE A 37 -7.44 12.79 -7.46
CA ILE A 37 -6.32 12.39 -6.60
C ILE A 37 -6.81 12.05 -5.18
N GLU A 38 -7.66 12.89 -4.59
CA GLU A 38 -8.24 12.66 -3.26
C GLU A 38 -9.09 11.39 -3.22
N PHE A 39 -9.86 11.12 -4.27
CA PHE A 39 -10.60 9.88 -4.40
C PHE A 39 -9.69 8.65 -4.36
N TYR A 40 -8.59 8.64 -5.14
CA TYR A 40 -7.67 7.51 -5.16
C TYR A 40 -6.85 7.39 -3.88
N LEU A 41 -6.44 8.49 -3.25
CA LEU A 41 -5.80 8.44 -1.93
C LEU A 41 -6.71 7.75 -0.91
N THR A 42 -7.97 8.16 -0.84
CA THR A 42 -8.95 7.54 0.07
C THR A 42 -9.17 6.06 -0.27
N ALA A 43 -9.32 5.71 -1.56
CA ALA A 43 -9.55 4.34 -2.00
C ALA A 43 -8.36 3.40 -1.73
N ARG A 44 -7.14 3.94 -1.67
CA ARG A 44 -5.90 3.18 -1.45
C ARG A 44 -5.33 3.31 -0.03
N GLY A 45 -6.17 3.71 0.95
CA GLY A 45 -5.74 3.82 2.33
C GLY A 45 -4.60 4.81 2.53
N GLU A 46 -4.66 5.96 1.83
CA GLU A 46 -3.67 7.04 1.90
C GLU A 46 -2.27 6.67 1.38
N SER A 47 -2.13 5.57 0.65
CA SER A 47 -0.87 5.18 0.00
C SER A 47 -0.61 6.05 -1.22
N VAL A 48 0.42 6.88 -1.15
CA VAL A 48 0.81 7.81 -2.23
C VAL A 48 1.25 7.03 -3.48
N ALA A 49 2.03 5.96 -3.33
CA ALA A 49 2.51 5.17 -4.47
C ALA A 49 1.37 4.49 -5.24
N LEU A 50 0.41 3.85 -4.53
CA LEU A 50 -0.73 3.19 -5.17
C LEU A 50 -1.71 4.19 -5.79
N ALA A 51 -1.96 5.32 -5.14
CA ALA A 51 -2.79 6.38 -5.69
C ALA A 51 -2.15 7.01 -6.94
N SER A 52 -0.83 7.21 -6.94
CA SER A 52 -0.09 7.69 -8.11
C SER A 52 -0.17 6.71 -9.28
N ALA A 53 -0.09 5.39 -9.01
CA ALA A 53 -0.24 4.36 -10.04
C ALA A 53 -1.62 4.41 -10.71
N ASP A 54 -2.69 4.54 -9.92
CA ASP A 54 -4.05 4.64 -10.46
C ASP A 54 -4.25 5.95 -11.26
N CYS A 55 -3.64 7.06 -10.83
CA CYS A 55 -3.64 8.31 -11.59
C CYS A 55 -2.88 8.15 -12.94
N CYS A 56 -1.74 7.44 -12.96
CA CYS A 56 -1.02 7.13 -14.19
C CYS A 56 -1.88 6.31 -15.17
N ASP A 57 -2.68 5.36 -14.70
CA ASP A 57 -3.59 4.60 -15.57
C ASP A 57 -4.66 5.47 -16.21
N ILE A 58 -5.21 6.45 -15.47
CA ILE A 58 -6.16 7.42 -16.05
C ILE A 58 -5.49 8.28 -17.13
N ILE A 59 -4.28 8.76 -16.86
CA ILE A 59 -3.53 9.56 -17.84
C ILE A 59 -3.23 8.71 -19.08
N ALA A 60 -2.81 7.46 -18.90
CA ALA A 60 -2.60 6.52 -20.01
C ALA A 60 -3.89 6.26 -20.81
N ALA A 61 -5.02 6.12 -20.12
CA ALA A 61 -6.33 5.97 -20.78
C ALA A 61 -6.74 7.24 -21.55
N LYS A 62 -6.42 8.44 -21.04
CA LYS A 62 -6.65 9.71 -21.73
C LYS A 62 -5.84 9.76 -23.02
N PHE A 63 -4.53 9.51 -22.96
CA PHE A 63 -3.67 9.52 -24.15
C PHE A 63 -3.97 8.38 -25.14
N SER A 64 -4.47 7.24 -24.71
CA SER A 64 -4.86 6.15 -25.61
C SER A 64 -6.04 6.49 -26.53
N ARG A 65 -6.81 7.53 -26.22
CA ARG A 65 -7.90 8.04 -27.08
C ARG A 65 -7.42 9.09 -28.08
N GLU A 66 -6.22 9.59 -27.91
CA GLU A 66 -5.62 10.57 -28.81
C GLU A 66 -4.96 9.85 -29.98
N VAL A 67 -5.01 10.48 -31.17
CA VAL A 67 -4.41 9.93 -32.40
C VAL A 67 -2.99 10.46 -32.54
N ASP A 68 -2.07 9.57 -32.89
CA ASP A 68 -0.70 9.97 -33.21
C ASP A 68 -0.72 10.90 -34.44
N THR A 69 -0.18 12.11 -34.31
CA THR A 69 -0.15 13.10 -35.37
C THR A 69 1.27 13.33 -35.87
N LYS A 70 1.42 13.30 -37.18
CA LYS A 70 2.69 13.59 -37.83
C LYS A 70 2.51 14.82 -38.72
N ASN A 71 3.21 15.88 -38.43
CA ASN A 71 3.14 17.13 -39.22
C ASN A 71 4.57 17.51 -39.62
N GLY A 72 4.99 17.06 -40.82
CA GLY A 72 6.34 17.26 -41.34
C GLY A 72 7.41 16.56 -40.48
N ALA A 73 8.35 17.34 -39.95
CA ALA A 73 9.41 16.85 -39.06
C ALA A 73 8.95 16.68 -37.61
N LEU A 74 7.79 17.21 -37.21
CA LEU A 74 7.22 17.10 -35.88
C LEU A 74 6.32 15.87 -35.81
N SER A 75 6.63 14.98 -34.86
CA SER A 75 5.82 13.80 -34.54
C SER A 75 5.42 13.86 -33.06
N VAL A 76 4.11 13.93 -32.82
CA VAL A 76 3.54 13.79 -31.46
C VAL A 76 2.95 12.40 -31.36
N SER A 77 3.54 11.56 -30.49
CA SER A 77 3.12 10.18 -30.31
C SER A 77 2.37 10.05 -28.97
N ALA A 78 1.04 10.09 -29.05
CA ALA A 78 0.16 9.86 -27.91
C ALA A 78 0.26 8.40 -27.42
N SER A 79 0.44 7.46 -28.36
CA SER A 79 0.62 6.04 -28.03
C SER A 79 1.87 5.77 -27.18
N GLN A 80 2.97 6.46 -27.43
CA GLN A 80 4.20 6.35 -26.63
C GLN A 80 4.02 6.96 -25.24
N ARG A 81 3.28 8.08 -25.12
CA ARG A 81 2.94 8.67 -23.82
C ARG A 81 2.09 7.70 -22.99
N ALA A 82 1.05 7.12 -23.61
CA ALA A 82 0.21 6.13 -22.95
C ALA A 82 1.02 4.91 -22.46
N ALA A 83 1.96 4.41 -23.26
CA ALA A 83 2.83 3.30 -22.88
C ALA A 83 3.79 3.68 -21.73
N ALA A 84 4.34 4.90 -21.75
CA ALA A 84 5.20 5.39 -20.67
C ALA A 84 4.46 5.49 -19.32
N TYR A 85 3.24 6.03 -19.33
CA TYR A 85 2.44 6.11 -18.10
C TYR A 85 1.99 4.73 -17.59
N ARG A 86 1.71 3.75 -18.46
CA ARG A 86 1.43 2.37 -18.03
C ARG A 86 2.63 1.74 -17.36
N LYS A 87 3.82 1.90 -17.94
CA LYS A 87 5.05 1.41 -17.31
C LYS A 87 5.30 2.07 -15.96
N LEU A 88 5.11 3.39 -15.86
CA LEU A 88 5.23 4.11 -14.60
C LEU A 88 4.22 3.58 -13.56
N SER A 89 2.99 3.27 -13.96
CA SER A 89 1.98 2.70 -13.04
C SER A 89 2.39 1.33 -12.51
N GLU A 90 3.02 0.47 -13.34
CA GLU A 90 3.55 -0.83 -12.92
C GLU A 90 4.69 -0.67 -11.92
N ASP A 91 5.64 0.23 -12.20
CA ASP A 91 6.78 0.51 -11.31
C ASP A 91 6.31 1.07 -9.96
N LEU A 92 5.33 1.98 -9.94
CA LEU A 92 4.75 2.54 -8.72
C LEU A 92 3.97 1.50 -7.90
N ARG A 93 3.28 0.55 -8.55
CA ARG A 93 2.63 -0.57 -7.85
C ARG A 93 3.63 -1.50 -7.21
N ALA A 94 4.75 -1.78 -7.88
CA ALA A 94 5.83 -2.56 -7.30
C ALA A 94 6.41 -1.89 -6.05
N GLN A 95 6.68 -0.58 -6.10
CA GLN A 95 7.11 0.19 -4.93
C GLN A 95 6.07 0.20 -3.80
N GLY A 96 4.78 0.36 -4.14
CA GLY A 96 3.70 0.32 -3.16
C GLY A 96 3.55 -1.04 -2.49
N ALA A 97 3.85 -2.12 -3.20
CA ALA A 97 3.84 -3.48 -2.65
C ALA A 97 5.02 -3.74 -1.70
N GLU A 98 6.19 -3.15 -1.98
CA GLU A 98 7.37 -3.23 -1.09
C GLU A 98 7.16 -2.49 0.24
N LEU A 99 6.32 -1.45 0.24
CA LEU A 99 5.98 -0.66 1.43
C LEU A 99 4.83 -1.27 2.23
N CYS A 100 4.25 -2.39 1.79
CA CYS A 100 3.24 -3.10 2.56
C CYS A 100 3.83 -3.62 3.86
N GLU A 101 3.13 -3.39 4.96
CA GLU A 101 3.49 -3.97 6.26
C GLU A 101 3.63 -5.48 6.15
N VAL A 102 4.71 -6.00 6.73
CA VAL A 102 4.94 -7.44 6.80
C VAL A 102 3.95 -8.03 7.81
N PHE A 103 2.97 -8.76 7.33
CA PHE A 103 2.04 -9.50 8.17
C PHE A 103 2.64 -10.85 8.56
N PHE A 104 2.68 -11.12 9.84
CA PHE A 104 3.05 -12.42 10.37
C PHE A 104 1.79 -13.15 10.83
N GLY A 105 1.46 -14.28 10.18
CA GLY A 105 0.29 -15.06 10.56
C GLY A 105 -1.06 -14.35 10.39
N GLY A 106 -1.14 -13.36 9.49
CA GLY A 106 -2.36 -12.57 9.25
C GLY A 106 -2.57 -11.39 10.21
N GLN A 107 -1.57 -11.09 11.05
CA GLN A 107 -1.57 -9.92 11.92
C GLN A 107 -0.42 -8.98 11.57
N SER A 108 -0.65 -7.66 11.68
CA SER A 108 0.44 -6.68 11.62
C SER A 108 1.37 -6.81 12.84
N ILE A 109 2.60 -6.34 12.69
CA ILE A 109 3.56 -6.34 13.82
C ILE A 109 3.01 -5.50 14.97
N ASP A 110 2.40 -4.35 14.69
CA ASP A 110 1.79 -3.48 15.70
C ASP A 110 0.61 -4.17 16.39
N GLY A 111 -0.27 -4.82 15.64
CA GLY A 111 -1.37 -5.60 16.21
C GLY A 111 -0.91 -6.78 17.08
N LYS A 112 0.26 -7.34 16.78
CA LYS A 112 0.88 -8.37 17.64
C LYS A 112 1.40 -7.77 18.94
N ILE A 113 2.07 -6.61 18.89
CA ILE A 113 2.58 -5.91 20.07
C ILE A 113 1.42 -5.48 20.96
N ASP A 114 0.34 -4.94 20.37
CA ASP A 114 -0.86 -4.56 21.11
C ASP A 114 -1.47 -5.77 21.83
N LEU A 115 -1.55 -6.92 21.16
CA LEU A 115 -2.07 -8.14 21.75
C LEU A 115 -1.16 -8.69 22.86
N GLU A 116 0.18 -8.56 22.74
CA GLU A 116 1.14 -8.99 23.75
C GLU A 116 1.15 -8.07 24.99
N THR A 117 0.81 -6.79 24.80
CA THR A 117 0.74 -5.80 25.89
C THR A 117 -0.63 -5.73 26.56
N ASP A 118 -1.67 -6.29 25.94
CA ASP A 118 -3.01 -6.35 26.50
C ASP A 118 -3.05 -7.36 27.67
N THR A 119 -3.21 -6.84 28.88
CA THR A 119 -3.27 -7.65 30.12
C THR A 119 -4.58 -8.40 30.30
N ASP A 120 -5.64 -8.00 29.59
CA ASP A 120 -6.96 -8.61 29.64
C ASP A 120 -7.16 -9.71 28.59
N ALA A 121 -6.30 -9.75 27.57
CA ALA A 121 -6.35 -10.75 26.53
C ALA A 121 -5.64 -12.03 26.92
N ILE A 122 -6.29 -13.18 26.67
CA ILE A 122 -5.64 -14.48 26.78
C ILE A 122 -4.69 -14.64 25.58
N GLN A 123 -3.41 -14.48 25.83
CA GLN A 123 -2.39 -14.60 24.80
C GLN A 123 -2.31 -16.02 24.24
N PRO A 124 -2.32 -16.20 22.91
CA PRO A 124 -2.11 -17.51 22.30
C PRO A 124 -0.67 -17.97 22.59
N ARG A 125 -0.52 -18.97 23.41
CA ARG A 125 0.77 -19.58 23.71
C ARG A 125 0.92 -20.88 22.95
N PHE A 126 1.83 -20.94 22.04
CA PHE A 126 2.32 -22.18 21.46
C PHE A 126 3.45 -22.71 22.35
N ALA A 127 3.12 -23.65 23.20
CA ALA A 127 4.11 -24.33 24.02
C ALA A 127 4.41 -25.71 23.43
N ARG A 128 5.62 -26.21 23.66
CA ARG A 128 6.00 -27.57 23.31
C ARG A 128 5.09 -28.54 24.08
N GLY A 129 4.40 -29.42 23.36
CA GLY A 129 3.46 -30.34 23.98
C GLY A 129 2.02 -29.84 24.09
N ILE A 130 1.67 -28.67 23.51
CA ILE A 130 0.28 -28.14 23.57
C ILE A 130 -0.74 -29.08 22.92
N ASN A 131 -0.29 -29.89 21.95
CA ASN A 131 -1.12 -30.89 21.26
C ASN A 131 -0.92 -32.32 21.82
N ASP A 132 -0.12 -32.48 22.86
CA ASP A 132 0.04 -33.79 23.50
C ASP A 132 -1.27 -34.10 24.22
N VAL A 133 -1.86 -35.24 23.88
CA VAL A 133 -3.05 -35.74 24.57
C VAL A 133 -2.61 -36.16 25.97
N MET A 134 -2.83 -35.28 26.93
CA MET A 134 -2.61 -35.65 28.32
C MET A 134 -3.69 -36.64 28.74
N PRO A 135 -3.33 -37.79 29.33
CA PRO A 135 -4.33 -38.68 29.89
C PRO A 135 -5.10 -37.93 31.00
N GLU A 136 -6.40 -38.20 31.07
CA GLU A 136 -7.33 -37.53 32.01
C GLU A 136 -6.85 -37.51 33.48
N VAL A 137 -6.00 -38.46 33.81
CA VAL A 137 -5.35 -38.57 35.12
C VAL A 137 -4.43 -37.40 35.45
N ASP A 138 -3.81 -36.81 34.45
CA ASP A 138 -2.87 -35.69 34.64
C ASP A 138 -3.56 -34.39 35.00
N TYR A 139 -4.83 -34.23 34.56
CA TYR A 139 -5.65 -33.09 34.98
C TYR A 139 -6.10 -33.18 36.42
N LEU A 140 -6.32 -34.39 36.91
CA LEU A 140 -6.78 -34.61 38.30
C LEU A 140 -5.64 -34.55 39.32
N TYR A 141 -4.40 -34.83 38.90
CA TYR A 141 -3.24 -34.89 39.80
C TYR A 141 -2.01 -34.18 39.21
N PRO A 142 -2.05 -32.87 38.99
CA PRO A 142 -0.94 -32.13 38.38
C PRO A 142 0.36 -32.15 39.22
N ARG A 143 0.27 -32.52 40.49
CA ARG A 143 1.43 -32.56 41.41
C ARG A 143 2.27 -33.83 41.29
N ARG A 144 1.84 -34.82 40.53
CA ARG A 144 2.59 -36.09 40.38
C ARG A 144 3.85 -35.96 39.54
N TRP A 145 3.91 -34.93 38.71
CA TRP A 145 5.04 -34.67 37.82
C TRP A 145 6.23 -34.01 38.51
N ASN A 146 6.03 -33.44 39.69
CA ASN A 146 7.12 -32.80 40.45
C ASN A 146 7.79 -33.73 41.46
N ARG A 147 7.51 -35.03 41.38
CA ARG A 147 8.29 -36.00 42.14
C ARG A 147 9.55 -36.34 41.32
N THR A 148 10.59 -35.54 41.48
CA THR A 148 11.95 -35.97 41.37
C THR A 148 12.19 -36.83 42.60
N ASP A 149 11.89 -38.11 42.50
CA ASP A 149 12.39 -39.07 43.42
C ASP A 149 13.87 -39.24 43.15
N ALA A 150 14.65 -38.84 44.16
CA ALA A 150 16.06 -38.98 44.23
C ALA A 150 16.48 -40.46 44.13
#